data_d4ff443ce6dfd030c024d4495662ee8e
#
_entry.id   d4ff443ce6dfd030c024d4495662ee8e
#
_cell.length_a   1.000
_cell.length_b   1.000
_cell.length_c   1.000
_cell.angle_alpha   90.00
_cell.angle_beta   90.00
_cell.angle_gamma   90.00
#
_symmetry.space_group_name_H-M   'P 1'
#
loop_
_entity.id
_entity.type
_entity.pdbx_description
1 polymer ?
#
loop_
_entity_poly.entity_id
_entity_poly.type
_entity_poly.pdbx_seq_one_letter_code
_entity_poly.pdbx_strand_id
1 'polypeptide(L)'
;APGEDITTWDLSRILSEIDKQFQKTLSYHEVLKKQAIGDYDFLLNKGNVPESYRPTLYDFLVHNALLFYSAGEQAGSKAQDSFVLSAESQVFASAKDFMAWEIDSEDDESPKIRAIKLYQDLLNFHKNGENKDAFIEADLLRLRYGYNQSFGEEKNARYKAALKRFTQKWPDHEMSARAMYRHADVLRGEGELL
;
A
#
# COMPACT_ATOMS: atom_id res chain seq x y z
N ALA A 1 31.12 12.08 15.20
CA ALA A 1 31.61 12.67 13.95
C ALA A 1 30.59 13.65 13.43
N PRO A 2 30.98 14.75 12.69
CA PRO A 2 30.00 15.60 12.05
C PRO A 2 29.16 14.78 11.11
N GLY A 3 27.84 14.66 11.39
CA GLY A 3 26.91 13.87 10.58
C GLY A 3 26.26 12.69 11.29
N GLU A 4 26.65 12.34 12.50
CA GLU A 4 25.97 11.32 13.32
C GLU A 4 24.84 11.90 14.19
N ASP A 5 24.89 13.22 14.46
CA ASP A 5 23.83 13.89 15.20
C ASP A 5 22.61 14.14 14.31
N ILE A 6 21.51 13.44 14.60
CA ILE A 6 20.23 13.55 13.87
C ILE A 6 19.70 14.99 13.82
N THR A 7 20.05 15.84 14.78
CA THR A 7 19.60 17.24 14.82
C THR A 7 20.23 18.09 13.69
N THR A 8 21.28 17.58 13.06
CA THR A 8 21.98 18.24 11.95
C THR A 8 21.54 17.73 10.56
N TRP A 9 20.62 16.75 10.52
CA TRP A 9 20.18 16.16 9.27
C TRP A 9 19.15 17.02 8.56
N ASP A 10 19.29 17.15 7.26
CA ASP A 10 18.24 17.72 6.41
C ASP A 10 17.12 16.68 6.17
N LEU A 11 16.02 17.13 5.61
CA LEU A 11 14.85 16.29 5.34
C LEU A 11 15.19 15.12 4.42
N SER A 12 15.98 15.35 3.37
CA SER A 12 16.37 14.31 2.40
C SER A 12 17.13 13.17 3.07
N ARG A 13 18.07 13.50 3.97
CA ARG A 13 18.82 12.53 4.74
C ARG A 13 17.94 11.74 5.70
N ILE A 14 17.02 12.42 6.40
CA ILE A 14 16.06 11.77 7.31
C ILE A 14 15.20 10.76 6.53
N LEU A 15 14.62 11.18 5.40
CA LEU A 15 13.80 10.31 4.56
C LEU A 15 14.58 9.12 4.01
N SER A 16 15.82 9.33 3.56
CA SER A 16 16.70 8.27 3.07
C SER A 16 17.03 7.26 4.18
N GLU A 17 17.25 7.72 5.40
CA GLU A 17 17.55 6.82 6.51
C GLU A 17 16.33 6.02 6.96
N ILE A 18 15.13 6.65 6.99
CA ILE A 18 13.87 5.94 7.25
C ILE A 18 13.65 4.83 6.21
N ASP A 19 13.84 5.13 4.94
CA ASP A 19 13.75 4.17 3.85
C ASP A 19 14.70 2.98 4.04
N LYS A 20 15.97 3.23 4.34
CA LYS A 20 16.95 2.18 4.64
C LYS A 20 16.52 1.30 5.82
N GLN A 21 15.97 1.90 6.88
CA GLN A 21 15.50 1.15 8.04
C GLN A 21 14.29 0.27 7.70
N PHE A 22 13.34 0.76 6.90
CA PHE A 22 12.25 -0.09 6.41
C PHE A 22 12.77 -1.25 5.58
N GLN A 23 13.64 -1.01 4.60
CA GLN A 23 14.22 -2.07 3.77
C GLN A 23 14.97 -3.12 4.62
N LYS A 24 15.82 -2.66 5.53
CA LYS A 24 16.57 -3.53 6.43
C LYS A 24 15.64 -4.38 7.30
N THR A 25 14.62 -3.77 7.89
CA THR A 25 13.68 -4.49 8.76
C THR A 25 12.86 -5.50 7.97
N LEU A 26 12.32 -5.09 6.81
CA LEU A 26 11.49 -5.95 5.97
C LEU A 26 12.30 -7.05 5.26
N SER A 27 13.63 -6.97 5.19
CA SER A 27 14.45 -8.09 4.72
C SER A 27 14.35 -9.33 5.62
N TYR A 28 13.92 -9.19 6.87
CA TYR A 28 13.65 -10.29 7.80
C TYR A 28 12.22 -10.85 7.68
N HIS A 29 11.56 -10.67 6.54
CA HIS A 29 10.14 -11.00 6.35
C HIS A 29 9.75 -12.42 6.76
N GLU A 30 10.62 -13.42 6.57
CA GLU A 30 10.35 -14.81 6.96
C GLU A 30 10.19 -15.01 8.49
N VAL A 31 10.89 -14.19 9.28
CA VAL A 31 10.76 -14.19 10.75
C VAL A 31 9.52 -13.37 11.13
N LEU A 32 9.37 -12.17 10.55
CA LEU A 32 8.29 -11.24 10.88
C LEU A 32 6.89 -11.82 10.60
N LYS A 33 6.74 -12.60 9.52
CA LYS A 33 5.49 -13.28 9.15
C LYS A 33 5.04 -14.35 10.15
N LYS A 34 5.96 -14.83 10.99
CA LYS A 34 5.68 -15.85 12.02
C LYS A 34 5.36 -15.26 13.39
N GLN A 35 5.53 -13.95 13.56
CA GLN A 35 5.29 -13.26 14.82
C GLN A 35 3.86 -12.72 14.86
N ALA A 36 3.03 -13.22 15.76
CA ALA A 36 1.69 -12.70 15.96
C ALA A 36 1.75 -11.27 16.50
N ILE A 37 0.92 -10.37 15.95
CA ILE A 37 0.95 -8.96 16.36
C ILE A 37 0.54 -8.76 17.82
N GLY A 38 -0.34 -9.62 18.35
CA GLY A 38 -0.78 -9.59 19.75
C GLY A 38 0.36 -9.75 20.77
N ASP A 39 1.43 -10.46 20.41
CA ASP A 39 2.59 -10.64 21.28
C ASP A 39 3.35 -9.33 21.57
N TYR A 40 3.04 -8.25 20.83
CA TYR A 40 3.69 -6.94 20.89
C TYR A 40 2.79 -5.82 21.41
N ASP A 41 1.64 -6.12 21.99
CA ASP A 41 0.66 -5.14 22.49
C ASP A 41 1.24 -4.14 23.49
N PHE A 42 2.19 -4.60 24.31
CA PHE A 42 2.86 -3.76 25.29
C PHE A 42 3.85 -2.75 24.68
N LEU A 43 4.19 -2.90 23.40
CA LEU A 43 5.22 -2.12 22.72
C LEU A 43 4.67 -1.27 21.58
N LEU A 44 3.61 -1.72 20.92
CA LEU A 44 3.11 -1.13 19.69
C LEU A 44 1.77 -0.41 19.89
N ASN A 45 1.66 0.79 19.33
CA ASN A 45 0.36 1.44 19.16
C ASN A 45 -0.25 0.99 17.82
N LYS A 46 -1.13 -0.01 17.88
CA LYS A 46 -1.80 -0.61 16.71
C LYS A 46 -3.00 0.22 16.22
N GLY A 47 -3.42 1.25 16.97
CA GLY A 47 -4.64 1.99 16.70
C GLY A 47 -5.90 1.12 16.85
N ASN A 48 -6.93 1.42 16.06
CA ASN A 48 -8.25 0.73 16.11
C ASN A 48 -8.44 -0.28 14.97
N VAL A 49 -7.36 -0.74 14.33
CA VAL A 49 -7.45 -1.74 13.26
C VAL A 49 -7.58 -3.13 13.89
N PRO A 50 -8.62 -3.92 13.54
CA PRO A 50 -8.74 -5.28 14.03
C PRO A 50 -7.51 -6.13 13.66
N GLU A 51 -7.08 -7.01 14.57
CA GLU A 51 -5.90 -7.86 14.33
C GLU A 51 -6.07 -8.81 13.14
N SER A 52 -7.30 -9.20 12.81
CA SER A 52 -7.58 -10.03 11.63
C SER A 52 -7.14 -9.38 10.31
N TYR A 53 -7.06 -8.05 10.26
CA TYR A 53 -6.55 -7.33 9.08
C TYR A 53 -5.02 -7.23 9.05
N ARG A 54 -4.36 -7.29 10.19
CA ARG A 54 -2.90 -7.16 10.32
C ARG A 54 -2.39 -8.14 11.36
N PRO A 55 -2.49 -9.46 11.10
CA PRO A 55 -2.31 -10.48 12.14
C PRO A 55 -0.85 -10.66 12.57
N THR A 56 0.12 -10.18 11.79
CA THR A 56 1.53 -10.39 12.07
C THR A 56 2.32 -9.08 12.23
N LEU A 57 3.50 -9.18 12.84
CA LEU A 57 4.44 -8.06 12.91
C LEU A 57 4.88 -7.62 11.51
N TYR A 58 4.92 -8.54 10.55
CA TYR A 58 5.16 -8.21 9.14
C TYR A 58 4.09 -7.26 8.59
N ASP A 59 2.81 -7.57 8.81
CA ASP A 59 1.71 -6.71 8.37
C ASP A 59 1.82 -5.31 8.94
N PHE A 60 2.05 -5.21 10.26
CA PHE A 60 2.21 -3.93 10.93
C PHE A 60 3.32 -3.08 10.31
N LEU A 61 4.49 -3.67 10.08
CA LEU A 61 5.66 -2.97 9.53
C LEU A 61 5.47 -2.60 8.06
N VAL A 62 4.88 -3.49 7.25
CA VAL A 62 4.58 -3.19 5.85
C VAL A 62 3.58 -2.06 5.72
N HIS A 63 2.51 -2.06 6.53
CA HIS A 63 1.53 -0.96 6.48
C HIS A 63 2.15 0.39 6.88
N ASN A 64 3.08 0.41 7.83
CA ASN A 64 3.84 1.64 8.17
C ASN A 64 4.75 2.08 7.02
N ALA A 65 5.44 1.14 6.36
CA ALA A 65 6.25 1.44 5.19
C ALA A 65 5.39 1.96 4.02
N LEU A 66 4.20 1.38 3.80
CA LEU A 66 3.26 1.85 2.78
C LEU A 66 2.74 3.27 3.06
N LEU A 67 2.49 3.63 4.33
CA LEU A 67 2.17 5.01 4.71
C LEU A 67 3.33 5.95 4.36
N PHE A 68 4.55 5.57 4.69
CA PHE A 68 5.75 6.33 4.38
C PHE A 68 5.93 6.53 2.87
N TYR A 69 5.85 5.45 2.06
CA TYR A 69 6.01 5.55 0.60
C TYR A 69 4.84 6.25 -0.11
N SER A 70 3.70 6.37 0.54
CA SER A 70 2.53 7.08 -0.01
C SER A 70 2.51 8.57 0.34
N ALA A 71 3.37 9.04 1.26
CA ALA A 71 3.43 10.42 1.69
C ALA A 71 4.02 11.32 0.59
N GLY A 72 3.41 12.48 0.39
CA GLY A 72 3.83 13.45 -0.64
C GLY A 72 5.24 14.01 -0.41
N GLU A 73 5.71 14.02 0.85
CA GLU A 73 7.04 14.49 1.21
C GLU A 73 8.17 13.66 0.56
N GLN A 74 7.90 12.40 0.21
CA GLN A 74 8.85 11.56 -0.51
C GLN A 74 9.21 12.11 -1.89
N ALA A 75 8.29 12.85 -2.53
CA ALA A 75 8.55 13.49 -3.81
C ALA A 75 9.65 14.58 -3.73
N GLY A 76 9.90 15.15 -2.53
CA GLY A 76 10.95 16.14 -2.31
C GLY A 76 12.33 15.54 -2.01
N SER A 77 12.41 14.25 -1.72
CA SER A 77 13.68 13.59 -1.34
C SER A 77 14.53 13.15 -2.53
N LYS A 78 13.93 13.02 -3.71
CA LYS A 78 14.61 12.70 -4.97
C LYS A 78 14.30 13.78 -6.00
N ALA A 79 15.33 14.21 -6.72
CA ALA A 79 15.21 15.24 -7.76
C ALA A 79 14.29 14.83 -8.91
N GLN A 80 14.10 13.53 -9.15
CA GLN A 80 13.12 12.95 -10.09
C GLN A 80 12.82 11.50 -9.70
N ASP A 81 11.54 11.20 -9.39
CA ASP A 81 11.03 9.83 -9.50
C ASP A 81 10.71 9.62 -10.98
N SER A 82 11.54 8.85 -11.67
CA SER A 82 11.38 8.60 -13.10
C SER A 82 10.23 7.64 -13.38
N PHE A 83 9.77 6.89 -12.37
CA PHE A 83 8.65 5.97 -12.52
C PHE A 83 7.31 6.70 -12.42
N VAL A 84 6.57 6.69 -13.53
CA VAL A 84 5.20 7.21 -13.60
C VAL A 84 4.22 6.05 -13.56
N LEU A 85 3.36 6.02 -12.52
CA LEU A 85 2.31 5.02 -12.43
C LEU A 85 1.14 5.41 -13.34
N SER A 86 0.99 4.69 -14.46
CA SER A 86 -0.16 4.88 -15.36
C SER A 86 -1.40 4.20 -14.82
N ALA A 87 -2.55 4.82 -15.03
CA ALA A 87 -3.86 4.22 -14.75
C ALA A 87 -4.15 3.00 -15.65
N GLU A 88 -3.52 2.91 -16.82
CA GLU A 88 -3.61 1.80 -17.75
C GLU A 88 -2.77 0.58 -17.31
N SER A 89 -1.88 0.75 -16.33
CA SER A 89 -1.10 -0.34 -15.73
C SER A 89 -1.98 -1.35 -14.98
N GLN A 90 -1.38 -2.42 -14.48
CA GLN A 90 -2.09 -3.45 -13.71
C GLN A 90 -2.53 -3.00 -12.30
N VAL A 91 -2.30 -1.73 -11.94
CA VAL A 91 -2.65 -1.21 -10.61
C VAL A 91 -4.13 -1.34 -10.26
N PHE A 92 -5.02 -1.32 -11.26
CA PHE A 92 -6.48 -1.51 -11.12
C PHE A 92 -6.97 -2.89 -11.58
N ALA A 93 -6.09 -3.80 -11.95
CA ALA A 93 -6.45 -5.15 -12.38
C ALA A 93 -7.02 -6.00 -11.23
N SER A 94 -7.39 -7.24 -11.50
CA SER A 94 -7.73 -8.19 -10.43
C SER A 94 -6.55 -8.38 -9.47
N ALA A 95 -6.80 -8.79 -8.23
CA ALA A 95 -5.72 -9.07 -7.29
C ALA A 95 -4.72 -10.11 -7.84
N LYS A 96 -5.24 -11.12 -8.60
CA LYS A 96 -4.41 -12.13 -9.25
C LYS A 96 -3.45 -11.52 -10.28
N ASP A 97 -3.97 -10.69 -11.17
CA ASP A 97 -3.17 -10.09 -12.24
C ASP A 97 -2.21 -9.04 -11.69
N PHE A 98 -2.65 -8.29 -10.66
CA PHE A 98 -1.79 -7.36 -9.95
C PHE A 98 -0.61 -8.08 -9.24
N MET A 99 -0.85 -9.21 -8.58
CA MET A 99 0.24 -10.00 -7.95
C MET A 99 1.24 -10.56 -8.97
N ALA A 100 0.78 -10.83 -10.20
CA ALA A 100 1.61 -11.35 -11.29
C ALA A 100 2.26 -10.23 -12.13
N TRP A 101 1.98 -8.97 -11.83
CA TRP A 101 2.49 -7.86 -12.61
C TRP A 101 3.99 -7.66 -12.39
N GLU A 102 4.77 -7.83 -13.46
CA GLU A 102 6.17 -7.46 -13.52
C GLU A 102 6.29 -6.00 -13.93
N ILE A 103 6.91 -5.19 -13.08
CA ILE A 103 7.07 -3.75 -13.31
C ILE A 103 8.31 -3.56 -14.17
N ASP A 104 8.10 -3.09 -15.39
CA ASP A 104 9.18 -2.72 -16.30
C ASP A 104 9.70 -1.32 -15.94
N SER A 105 10.76 -1.27 -15.15
CA SER A 105 11.44 -0.04 -14.75
C SER A 105 12.87 -0.32 -14.29
N GLU A 106 13.79 0.52 -14.71
CA GLU A 106 15.18 0.51 -14.23
C GLU A 106 15.36 1.24 -12.87
N ASP A 107 14.32 1.92 -12.37
CA ASP A 107 14.36 2.65 -11.11
C ASP A 107 13.91 1.80 -9.92
N ASP A 108 14.78 0.89 -9.46
CA ASP A 108 14.53 0.06 -8.28
C ASP A 108 14.41 0.85 -6.96
N GLU A 109 14.78 2.12 -6.96
CA GLU A 109 14.72 2.98 -5.79
C GLU A 109 13.42 3.81 -5.72
N SER A 110 12.55 3.73 -6.75
CA SER A 110 11.28 4.46 -6.75
C SER A 110 10.41 4.09 -5.55
N PRO A 111 9.97 5.05 -4.71
CA PRO A 111 9.01 4.81 -3.64
C PRO A 111 7.72 4.18 -4.13
N LYS A 112 7.27 4.53 -5.35
CA LYS A 112 6.07 3.97 -5.95
C LYS A 112 6.24 2.49 -6.28
N ILE A 113 7.38 2.09 -6.85
CA ILE A 113 7.68 0.68 -7.15
C ILE A 113 7.77 -0.11 -5.85
N ARG A 114 8.44 0.43 -4.82
CA ARG A 114 8.51 -0.21 -3.50
C ARG A 114 7.14 -0.43 -2.89
N ALA A 115 6.25 0.57 -2.95
CA ALA A 115 4.88 0.42 -2.46
C ALA A 115 4.11 -0.65 -3.24
N ILE A 116 4.23 -0.69 -4.56
CA ILE A 116 3.57 -1.72 -5.39
C ILE A 116 4.07 -3.12 -5.02
N LYS A 117 5.40 -3.31 -4.92
CA LYS A 117 6.01 -4.59 -4.51
C LYS A 117 5.52 -5.01 -3.12
N LEU A 118 5.43 -4.09 -2.16
CA LEU A 118 4.90 -4.39 -0.81
C LEU A 118 3.43 -4.80 -0.83
N TYR A 119 2.58 -4.19 -1.66
CA TYR A 119 1.19 -4.63 -1.84
C TYR A 119 1.12 -6.01 -2.50
N GLN A 120 1.97 -6.31 -3.48
CA GLN A 120 2.08 -7.63 -4.08
C GLN A 120 2.48 -8.69 -3.04
N ASP A 121 3.45 -8.38 -2.20
CA ASP A 121 3.95 -9.27 -1.14
C ASP A 121 2.89 -9.55 -0.07
N LEU A 122 2.14 -8.52 0.38
CA LEU A 122 1.02 -8.68 1.31
C LEU A 122 -0.05 -9.60 0.73
N LEU A 123 -0.46 -9.36 -0.51
CA LEU A 123 -1.47 -10.18 -1.17
C LEU A 123 -0.97 -11.61 -1.36
N ASN A 124 0.27 -11.81 -1.78
CA ASN A 124 0.87 -13.14 -1.92
C ASN A 124 0.95 -13.89 -0.58
N PHE A 125 1.26 -13.18 0.51
CA PHE A 125 1.33 -13.76 1.84
C PHE A 125 -0.04 -14.27 2.32
N HIS A 126 -1.10 -13.47 2.13
CA HIS A 126 -2.43 -13.78 2.65
C HIS A 126 -3.36 -14.53 1.68
N LYS A 127 -2.97 -14.74 0.41
CA LYS A 127 -3.85 -15.35 -0.61
C LYS A 127 -4.39 -16.73 -0.24
N ASN A 128 -3.63 -17.53 0.50
CA ASN A 128 -3.97 -18.92 0.87
C ASN A 128 -4.45 -19.06 2.33
N GLY A 129 -4.49 -17.97 3.12
CA GLY A 129 -4.97 -17.99 4.50
C GLY A 129 -6.46 -18.39 4.57
N GLU A 130 -6.89 -19.05 5.65
CA GLU A 130 -8.30 -19.35 5.90
C GLU A 130 -9.10 -18.07 6.12
N ASN A 131 -8.60 -17.17 6.98
CA ASN A 131 -9.13 -15.82 7.13
C ASN A 131 -8.63 -14.94 5.97
N LYS A 132 -9.56 -14.29 5.28
CA LYS A 132 -9.28 -13.42 4.13
C LYS A 132 -9.21 -11.94 4.48
N ASP A 133 -9.45 -11.53 5.74
CA ASP A 133 -9.54 -10.13 6.14
C ASP A 133 -8.30 -9.33 5.72
N ALA A 134 -7.11 -9.84 6.01
CA ALA A 134 -5.85 -9.18 5.65
C ALA A 134 -5.65 -9.08 4.12
N PHE A 135 -6.03 -10.12 3.37
CA PHE A 135 -6.00 -10.08 1.91
C PHE A 135 -6.97 -9.05 1.35
N ILE A 136 -8.19 -9.01 1.89
CA ILE A 136 -9.26 -8.12 1.43
C ILE A 136 -8.91 -6.66 1.74
N GLU A 137 -8.37 -6.36 2.95
CA GLU A 137 -7.90 -5.02 3.29
C GLU A 137 -6.78 -4.59 2.35
N ALA A 138 -5.76 -5.42 2.18
CA ALA A 138 -4.61 -5.11 1.32
C ALA A 138 -5.05 -4.84 -0.13
N ASP A 139 -6.00 -5.63 -0.67
CA ASP A 139 -6.52 -5.44 -2.02
C ASP A 139 -7.28 -4.11 -2.16
N LEU A 140 -8.10 -3.73 -1.18
CA LEU A 140 -8.79 -2.43 -1.22
C LEU A 140 -7.83 -1.25 -1.03
N LEU A 141 -6.81 -1.39 -0.19
CA LEU A 141 -5.81 -0.34 0.04
C LEU A 141 -4.93 -0.12 -1.19
N ARG A 142 -4.52 -1.19 -1.91
CA ARG A 142 -3.74 -1.03 -3.15
C ARG A 142 -4.56 -0.33 -4.25
N LEU A 143 -5.88 -0.59 -4.34
CA LEU A 143 -6.75 0.13 -5.27
C LEU A 143 -6.80 1.63 -4.96
N ARG A 144 -6.92 1.97 -3.67
CA ARG A 144 -6.85 3.37 -3.23
C ARG A 144 -5.49 3.99 -3.52
N TYR A 145 -4.41 3.27 -3.25
CA TYR A 145 -3.06 3.70 -3.57
C TYR A 145 -2.93 4.00 -5.06
N GLY A 146 -3.37 3.07 -5.91
CA GLY A 146 -3.40 3.27 -7.36
C GLY A 146 -4.14 4.52 -7.77
N TYR A 147 -5.32 4.77 -7.20
CA TYR A 147 -6.11 5.97 -7.47
C TYR A 147 -5.39 7.26 -7.07
N ASN A 148 -4.71 7.28 -5.92
CA ASN A 148 -4.02 8.47 -5.44
C ASN A 148 -2.71 8.76 -6.21
N GLN A 149 -2.02 7.72 -6.70
CA GLN A 149 -0.68 7.84 -7.27
C GLN A 149 -0.63 7.75 -8.80
N SER A 150 -1.69 7.24 -9.45
CA SER A 150 -1.69 7.09 -10.91
C SER A 150 -2.15 8.34 -11.63
N PHE A 151 -1.72 8.44 -12.89
CA PHE A 151 -2.12 9.46 -13.87
C PHE A 151 -2.78 8.78 -15.07
N GLY A 152 -3.58 9.54 -15.80
CA GLY A 152 -4.26 9.09 -17.02
C GLY A 152 -5.73 9.46 -17.03
N GLU A 153 -6.28 9.64 -18.21
CA GLU A 153 -7.70 10.03 -18.41
C GLU A 153 -8.66 8.93 -17.91
N GLU A 154 -8.27 7.67 -18.08
CA GLU A 154 -9.03 6.50 -17.67
C GLU A 154 -9.03 6.21 -16.16
N LYS A 155 -8.32 7.00 -15.36
CA LYS A 155 -8.11 6.73 -13.93
C LYS A 155 -9.41 6.52 -13.17
N ASN A 156 -10.36 7.43 -13.30
CA ASN A 156 -11.64 7.35 -12.61
C ASN A 156 -12.45 6.13 -13.07
N ALA A 157 -12.55 5.91 -14.39
CA ALA A 157 -13.30 4.80 -14.95
C ALA A 157 -12.73 3.45 -14.49
N ARG A 158 -11.42 3.27 -14.54
CA ARG A 158 -10.74 2.04 -14.11
C ARG A 158 -10.85 1.81 -12.61
N TYR A 159 -10.73 2.85 -11.80
CA TYR A 159 -10.90 2.73 -10.36
C TYR A 159 -12.34 2.35 -9.99
N LYS A 160 -13.36 3.01 -10.56
CA LYS A 160 -14.77 2.66 -10.38
C LYS A 160 -15.03 1.19 -10.76
N ALA A 161 -14.53 0.75 -11.90
CA ALA A 161 -14.65 -0.64 -12.35
C ALA A 161 -13.97 -1.62 -11.38
N ALA A 162 -12.79 -1.27 -10.85
CA ALA A 162 -12.08 -2.08 -9.86
C ALA A 162 -12.84 -2.18 -8.53
N LEU A 163 -13.41 -1.08 -8.03
CA LEU A 163 -14.23 -1.08 -6.81
C LEU A 163 -15.51 -1.91 -6.99
N LYS A 164 -16.16 -1.82 -8.16
CA LYS A 164 -17.33 -2.65 -8.48
C LYS A 164 -16.96 -4.15 -8.50
N ARG A 165 -15.85 -4.51 -9.11
CA ARG A 165 -15.32 -5.89 -9.11
C ARG A 165 -15.05 -6.38 -7.70
N PHE A 166 -14.45 -5.52 -6.85
CA PHE A 166 -14.16 -5.82 -5.46
C PHE A 166 -15.45 -6.13 -4.67
N THR A 167 -16.48 -5.27 -4.76
CA THR A 167 -17.76 -5.47 -4.06
C THR A 167 -18.51 -6.69 -4.54
N GLN A 168 -18.42 -7.03 -5.84
CA GLN A 168 -18.99 -8.27 -6.38
C GLN A 168 -18.31 -9.53 -5.86
N LYS A 169 -17.00 -9.45 -5.62
CA LYS A 169 -16.20 -10.58 -5.11
C LYS A 169 -16.39 -10.81 -3.61
N TRP A 170 -16.62 -9.76 -2.86
CA TRP A 170 -16.70 -9.78 -1.39
C TRP A 170 -18.00 -9.13 -0.88
N PRO A 171 -19.20 -9.56 -1.36
CA PRO A 171 -20.46 -8.84 -1.11
C PRO A 171 -20.80 -8.69 0.38
N ASP A 172 -20.48 -9.70 1.18
CA ASP A 172 -20.83 -9.76 2.61
C ASP A 172 -19.72 -9.24 3.54
N HIS A 173 -18.59 -8.80 2.99
CA HIS A 173 -17.48 -8.32 3.79
C HIS A 173 -17.58 -6.81 4.06
N GLU A 174 -17.29 -6.37 5.30
CA GLU A 174 -17.41 -4.95 5.68
C GLU A 174 -16.57 -3.99 4.81
N MET A 175 -15.44 -4.46 4.25
CA MET A 175 -14.64 -3.67 3.32
C MET A 175 -15.38 -3.32 2.02
N SER A 176 -16.44 -4.06 1.67
CA SER A 176 -17.31 -3.71 0.53
C SER A 176 -18.09 -2.43 0.78
N ALA A 177 -18.52 -2.16 2.02
CA ALA A 177 -19.12 -0.87 2.34
C ALA A 177 -18.13 0.28 2.14
N ARG A 178 -16.86 0.09 2.50
CA ARG A 178 -15.79 1.09 2.23
C ARG A 178 -15.54 1.27 0.74
N ALA A 179 -15.58 0.18 -0.04
CA ALA A 179 -15.43 0.25 -1.49
C ALA A 179 -16.60 0.97 -2.15
N MET A 180 -17.84 0.72 -1.71
CA MET A 180 -19.04 1.43 -2.18
C MET A 180 -18.98 2.93 -1.85
N TYR A 181 -18.56 3.27 -0.63
CA TYR A 181 -18.36 4.68 -0.24
C TYR A 181 -17.35 5.37 -1.18
N ARG A 182 -16.20 4.74 -1.45
CA ARG A 182 -15.19 5.31 -2.36
C ARG A 182 -15.71 5.43 -3.79
N HIS A 183 -16.51 4.46 -4.25
CA HIS A 183 -17.13 4.52 -5.56
C HIS A 183 -18.08 5.72 -5.66
N ALA A 184 -18.94 5.92 -4.65
CA ALA A 184 -19.83 7.06 -4.57
C ALA A 184 -19.08 8.41 -4.49
N ASP A 185 -17.93 8.44 -3.78
CA ASP A 185 -17.10 9.64 -3.68
C ASP A 185 -16.49 10.07 -5.03
N VAL A 186 -16.06 9.10 -5.84
CA VAL A 186 -15.60 9.37 -7.23
C VAL A 186 -16.75 9.90 -8.09
N LEU A 187 -17.94 9.27 -8.05
CA LEU A 187 -19.12 9.74 -8.79
C LEU A 187 -19.51 11.16 -8.40
N ARG A 188 -19.49 11.46 -7.10
CA ARG A 188 -19.77 12.82 -6.61
C ARG A 188 -18.76 13.83 -7.16
N GLY A 189 -17.47 13.47 -7.21
CA GLY A 189 -16.42 14.32 -7.77
C GLY A 189 -16.58 14.56 -9.27
N GLU A 190 -17.20 13.63 -9.99
CA GLU A 190 -17.53 13.78 -11.43
C GLU A 190 -18.88 14.50 -11.68
N GLY A 191 -19.63 14.84 -10.63
CA GLY A 191 -20.95 15.47 -10.77
C GLY A 191 -22.05 14.50 -11.22
N GLU A 192 -21.83 13.21 -11.12
CA GLU A 192 -22.77 12.16 -11.54
C GLU A 192 -23.77 11.75 -10.43
N LEU A 193 -23.68 12.35 -9.26
CA LEU A 193 -24.62 12.13 -8.14
C LEU A 193 -25.67 13.23 -8.14
N LEU A 194 -26.81 12.92 -8.69
CA LEU A 194 -28.05 13.68 -8.54
C LEU A 194 -29.09 12.81 -7.86
#